data_2620d4bb51d0600aac9dd7ccd4e091c8
#
_entry.id   2620d4bb51d0600aac9dd7ccd4e091c8
#
_cell.length_a   1.000
_cell.length_b   1.000
_cell.length_c   1.000
_cell.angle_alpha   90.00
_cell.angle_beta   90.00
_cell.angle_gamma   90.00
#
_symmetry.space_group_name_H-M   'P 1'
#
loop_
_entity.id
_entity.type
_entity.pdbx_description
1 polymer ?
#
loop_
_entity_poly.entity_id
_entity_poly.type
_entity_poly.pdbx_seq_one_letter_code
_entity_poly.pdbx_strand_id
1 'polypeptide(L)'
;MSDRNEGKVLLITGAGRGMGTDIAKAALEAGYKTVATGRNIEKVTEAVGASDNLLVVKLDVTEPGDAQAAVKATVEKFGRIDVLVNNAGNFYAGFFEEITPEDFRAQIETNLFGPMNVTRAVLPVMRKQRSGLIVTISSTGGIVG
;
A
#
# COMPACT_ATOMS: atom_id res chain seq x y z
N MET A 1 -16.00 -8.92 -18.63
CA MET A 1 -15.27 -9.32 -17.40
C MET A 1 -14.74 -8.15 -16.59
N SER A 2 -14.52 -7.00 -17.18
CA SER A 2 -14.12 -5.76 -16.50
C SER A 2 -15.19 -5.18 -15.56
N ASP A 3 -16.44 -5.47 -15.78
CA ASP A 3 -17.57 -4.80 -15.13
C ASP A 3 -17.68 -5.03 -13.62
N ARG A 4 -17.10 -6.12 -13.10
CA ARG A 4 -17.18 -6.44 -11.65
C ARG A 4 -16.38 -5.49 -10.78
N ASN A 5 -15.32 -4.91 -11.30
CA ASN A 5 -14.40 -4.04 -10.56
C ASN A 5 -14.52 -2.58 -10.97
N GLU A 6 -15.34 -2.30 -12.00
CA GLU A 6 -15.53 -0.94 -12.46
C GLU A 6 -16.07 -0.05 -11.34
N GLY A 7 -15.42 1.08 -11.15
CA GLY A 7 -15.75 2.01 -10.06
C GLY A 7 -15.19 1.64 -8.68
N LYS A 8 -14.66 0.44 -8.50
CA LYS A 8 -13.98 0.06 -7.25
C LYS A 8 -12.57 0.65 -7.20
N VAL A 9 -12.14 1.02 -6.01
CA VAL A 9 -10.88 1.69 -5.75
C VAL A 9 -9.97 0.80 -4.91
N LEU A 10 -8.74 0.58 -5.40
CA LEU A 10 -7.69 -0.17 -4.71
C LEU A 10 -6.54 0.77 -4.38
N LEU A 11 -6.16 0.83 -3.12
CA LEU A 11 -4.98 1.55 -2.65
C LEU A 11 -3.90 0.54 -2.28
N ILE A 12 -2.70 0.73 -2.81
CA ILE A 12 -1.54 -0.13 -2.53
C ILE A 12 -0.34 0.66 -2.05
N THR A 13 0.34 0.15 -1.03
CA THR A 13 1.59 0.70 -0.53
C THR A 13 2.80 -0.01 -1.14
N GLY A 14 3.92 0.71 -1.26
CA GLY A 14 5.15 0.14 -1.78
C GLY A 14 5.10 -0.22 -3.26
N ALA A 15 4.47 0.61 -4.09
CA ALA A 15 4.26 0.33 -5.52
C ALA A 15 5.43 0.71 -6.43
N GLY A 16 6.51 1.25 -5.89
CA GLY A 16 7.66 1.73 -6.67
C GLY A 16 8.58 0.63 -7.20
N ARG A 17 8.39 -0.61 -6.77
CA ARG A 17 9.22 -1.75 -7.18
C ARG A 17 8.53 -3.08 -6.89
N GLY A 18 9.01 -4.13 -7.55
CA GLY A 18 8.70 -5.53 -7.24
C GLY A 18 7.22 -5.85 -7.27
N MET A 19 6.78 -6.64 -6.30
CA MET A 19 5.41 -7.14 -6.21
C MET A 19 4.38 -6.00 -6.13
N GLY A 20 4.68 -4.90 -5.45
CA GLY A 20 3.78 -3.75 -5.37
C GLY A 20 3.48 -3.13 -6.73
N THR A 21 4.49 -3.02 -7.59
CA THR A 21 4.32 -2.58 -8.98
C THR A 21 3.44 -3.54 -9.77
N ASP A 22 3.69 -4.84 -9.64
CA ASP A 22 2.94 -5.87 -10.36
C ASP A 22 1.47 -5.90 -9.93
N ILE A 23 1.20 -5.78 -8.64
CA ILE A 23 -0.17 -5.71 -8.10
C ILE A 23 -0.89 -4.45 -8.61
N ALA A 24 -0.23 -3.29 -8.62
CA ALA A 24 -0.80 -2.05 -9.12
C ALA A 24 -1.19 -2.16 -10.60
N LYS A 25 -0.31 -2.73 -11.43
CA LYS A 25 -0.57 -2.98 -12.85
C LYS A 25 -1.72 -3.96 -13.05
N ALA A 26 -1.72 -5.07 -12.32
CA ALA A 26 -2.78 -6.06 -12.37
C ALA A 26 -4.14 -5.48 -11.95
N ALA A 27 -4.16 -4.61 -10.95
CA ALA A 27 -5.38 -3.92 -10.53
C ALA A 27 -5.94 -3.01 -11.63
N LEU A 28 -5.07 -2.26 -12.30
CA LEU A 28 -5.47 -1.43 -13.45
C LEU A 28 -6.05 -2.28 -14.58
N GLU A 29 -5.39 -3.38 -14.93
CA GLU A 29 -5.86 -4.32 -15.94
C GLU A 29 -7.20 -4.96 -15.58
N ALA A 30 -7.42 -5.20 -14.29
CA ALA A 30 -8.67 -5.76 -13.77
C ALA A 30 -9.82 -4.73 -13.66
N GLY A 31 -9.59 -3.48 -14.02
CA GLY A 31 -10.61 -2.44 -14.06
C GLY A 31 -10.74 -1.61 -12.78
N TYR A 32 -9.86 -1.80 -11.80
CA TYR A 32 -9.85 -0.95 -10.60
C TYR A 32 -9.34 0.46 -10.91
N LYS A 33 -9.92 1.44 -10.27
CA LYS A 33 -9.25 2.71 -10.04
C LYS A 33 -8.18 2.47 -8.98
N THR A 34 -6.93 2.74 -9.31
CA THR A 34 -5.78 2.32 -8.51
C THR A 34 -5.03 3.52 -7.98
N VAL A 35 -4.78 3.51 -6.67
CA VAL A 35 -3.92 4.49 -6.00
C VAL A 35 -2.62 3.79 -5.65
N ALA A 36 -1.59 4.07 -6.42
CA ALA A 36 -0.26 3.51 -6.23
C ALA A 36 0.57 4.46 -5.37
N THR A 37 1.10 3.97 -4.27
CA THR A 37 1.84 4.81 -3.34
C THR A 37 3.25 4.30 -3.06
N GLY A 38 4.13 5.21 -2.72
CA GLY A 38 5.49 4.93 -2.33
C GLY A 38 6.16 6.18 -1.79
N ARG A 39 7.38 6.03 -1.27
CA ARG A 39 8.16 7.14 -0.74
C ARG A 39 8.64 8.11 -1.81
N ASN A 40 8.81 7.63 -3.04
CA ASN A 40 9.29 8.39 -4.18
C ASN A 40 8.28 8.31 -5.32
N ILE A 41 7.60 9.42 -5.60
CA ILE A 41 6.55 9.52 -6.62
C ILE A 41 7.10 9.19 -8.01
N GLU A 42 8.30 9.66 -8.35
CA GLU A 42 8.92 9.46 -9.65
C GLU A 42 9.15 7.97 -9.91
N LYS A 43 9.65 7.24 -8.92
CA LYS A 43 9.84 5.78 -9.03
C LYS A 43 8.52 5.04 -9.22
N VAL A 44 7.49 5.42 -8.49
CA VAL A 44 6.16 4.81 -8.64
C VAL A 44 5.61 5.07 -10.04
N THR A 45 5.71 6.30 -10.51
CA THR A 45 5.23 6.70 -11.85
C THR A 45 5.98 5.96 -12.95
N GLU A 46 7.31 5.85 -12.86
CA GLU A 46 8.12 5.10 -13.83
C GLU A 46 7.74 3.60 -13.84
N ALA A 47 7.51 3.03 -12.66
CA ALA A 47 7.23 1.61 -12.53
C ALA A 47 5.82 1.25 -13.00
N VAL A 48 4.80 2.00 -12.61
CA VAL A 48 3.38 1.69 -12.87
C VAL A 48 2.90 2.27 -14.19
N GLY A 49 3.39 3.44 -14.59
CA GLY A 49 2.99 4.15 -15.80
C GLY A 49 1.95 5.22 -15.53
N ALA A 50 1.16 5.54 -16.56
CA ALA A 50 0.13 6.56 -16.50
C ALA A 50 -1.20 6.01 -17.00
N SER A 51 -2.29 6.43 -16.37
CA SER A 51 -3.67 6.07 -16.73
C SER A 51 -4.65 7.04 -16.06
N ASP A 52 -5.79 7.27 -16.68
CA ASP A 52 -6.87 8.04 -16.06
C ASP A 52 -7.43 7.35 -14.80
N ASN A 53 -7.22 6.04 -14.70
CA ASN A 53 -7.62 5.23 -13.54
C ASN A 53 -6.52 5.09 -12.49
N LEU A 54 -5.40 5.79 -12.65
CA LEU A 54 -4.26 5.75 -11.73
C LEU A 54 -4.07 7.11 -11.05
N LEU A 55 -3.94 7.06 -9.73
CA LEU A 55 -3.45 8.16 -8.91
C LEU A 55 -2.15 7.71 -8.23
N VAL A 56 -1.10 8.48 -8.38
CA VAL A 56 0.17 8.26 -7.67
C VAL A 56 0.28 9.23 -6.52
N VAL A 57 0.51 8.73 -5.31
CA VAL A 57 0.59 9.54 -4.09
C VAL A 57 1.82 9.15 -3.29
N LYS A 58 2.52 10.15 -2.74
CA LYS A 58 3.59 9.91 -1.79
C LYS A 58 3.00 9.30 -0.51
N LEU A 59 3.58 8.18 -0.07
CA LEU A 59 3.25 7.58 1.21
C LEU A 59 4.46 6.83 1.76
N ASP A 60 5.03 7.38 2.83
CA ASP A 60 5.91 6.64 3.72
C ASP A 60 5.02 6.03 4.82
N VAL A 61 4.96 4.70 4.88
CA VAL A 61 4.07 4.01 5.81
C VAL A 61 4.43 4.24 7.28
N THR A 62 5.67 4.66 7.55
CA THR A 62 6.12 5.00 8.92
C THR A 62 5.62 6.37 9.37
N GLU A 63 5.05 7.16 8.46
CA GLU A 63 4.52 8.50 8.72
C GLU A 63 2.98 8.49 8.73
N PRO A 64 2.34 8.56 9.91
CA PRO A 64 0.87 8.57 9.98
C PRO A 64 0.21 9.70 9.18
N GLY A 65 0.86 10.86 9.11
CA GLY A 65 0.38 12.00 8.33
C GLY A 65 0.34 11.72 6.83
N ASP A 66 1.31 10.97 6.30
CA ASP A 66 1.31 10.55 4.89
C ASP A 66 0.13 9.62 4.60
N ALA A 67 -0.16 8.69 5.51
CA ALA A 67 -1.31 7.80 5.36
C ALA A 67 -2.63 8.56 5.32
N GLN A 68 -2.81 9.52 6.20
CA GLN A 68 -4.00 10.38 6.22
C GLN A 68 -4.14 11.20 4.93
N ALA A 69 -3.04 11.78 4.46
CA ALA A 69 -3.02 12.56 3.22
C ALA A 69 -3.34 11.69 1.99
N ALA A 70 -2.81 10.48 1.93
CA ALA A 70 -3.08 9.54 0.84
C ALA A 70 -4.56 9.11 0.81
N VAL A 71 -5.15 8.83 1.95
CA VAL A 71 -6.58 8.51 2.06
C VAL A 71 -7.43 9.69 1.61
N LYS A 72 -7.11 10.90 2.07
CA LYS A 72 -7.81 12.12 1.66
C LYS A 72 -7.75 12.32 0.14
N ALA A 73 -6.56 12.22 -0.46
CA ALA A 73 -6.39 12.35 -1.91
C ALA A 73 -7.18 11.29 -2.69
N THR A 74 -7.22 10.06 -2.17
CA THR A 74 -7.99 8.97 -2.78
C THR A 74 -9.48 9.27 -2.79
N VAL A 75 -10.02 9.68 -1.66
CA VAL A 75 -11.46 10.00 -1.52
C VAL A 75 -11.82 11.22 -2.35
N GLU A 76 -10.97 12.24 -2.41
CA GLU A 76 -11.19 13.43 -3.24
C GLU A 76 -11.27 13.09 -4.73
N LYS A 77 -10.40 12.18 -5.21
CA LYS A 77 -10.37 11.82 -6.63
C LYS A 77 -11.39 10.75 -7.00
N PHE A 78 -11.52 9.69 -6.21
CA PHE A 78 -12.30 8.50 -6.55
C PHE A 78 -13.52 8.25 -5.67
N GLY A 79 -13.65 8.96 -4.56
CA GLY A 79 -14.84 8.95 -3.70
C GLY A 79 -14.96 7.76 -2.75
N ARG A 80 -14.10 6.74 -2.85
CA ARG A 80 -14.20 5.51 -2.07
C ARG A 80 -12.87 4.78 -1.98
N ILE A 81 -12.79 3.80 -1.07
CA ILE A 81 -11.69 2.83 -0.97
C ILE A 81 -12.31 1.46 -0.73
N ASP A 82 -12.16 0.55 -1.68
CA ASP A 82 -12.73 -0.81 -1.58
C ASP A 82 -11.72 -1.84 -1.13
N VAL A 83 -10.45 -1.67 -1.54
CA VAL A 83 -9.37 -2.58 -1.18
C VAL A 83 -8.15 -1.79 -0.74
N LEU A 84 -7.59 -2.17 0.39
CA LEU A 84 -6.25 -1.74 0.83
C LEU A 84 -5.31 -2.94 0.72
N VAL A 85 -4.20 -2.76 0.01
CA VAL A 85 -3.10 -3.73 -0.02
C VAL A 85 -1.89 -3.15 0.72
N ASN A 86 -1.66 -3.64 1.92
CA ASN A 86 -0.45 -3.35 2.70
C ASN A 86 0.68 -4.22 2.17
N ASN A 87 1.48 -3.65 1.25
CA ASN A 87 2.60 -4.34 0.61
C ASN A 87 3.96 -3.74 0.97
N ALA A 88 4.02 -2.46 1.34
CA ALA A 88 5.28 -1.84 1.72
C ALA A 88 5.95 -2.61 2.87
N GLY A 89 7.23 -2.90 2.69
CA GLY A 89 8.01 -3.62 3.68
C GLY A 89 9.50 -3.51 3.40
N ASN A 90 10.29 -3.84 4.39
CA ASN A 90 11.73 -3.99 4.27
C ASN A 90 12.18 -5.27 4.98
N PHE A 91 13.40 -5.67 4.69
CA PHE A 91 13.99 -6.89 5.24
C PHE A 91 15.47 -6.69 5.47
N TYR A 92 15.88 -6.84 6.72
CA TYR A 92 17.28 -6.88 7.12
C TYR A 92 17.59 -8.32 7.51
N ALA A 93 18.56 -8.93 6.85
CA ALA A 93 18.96 -10.31 7.08
C ALA A 93 20.39 -10.39 7.61
N GLY A 94 20.62 -11.32 8.52
CA GLY A 94 21.92 -11.57 9.14
C GLY A 94 21.76 -12.39 10.40
N PHE A 95 22.88 -12.76 11.02
CA PHE A 95 22.83 -13.30 12.36
C PHE A 95 22.35 -12.23 13.34
N PHE A 96 21.73 -12.66 14.42
CA PHE A 96 21.12 -11.74 15.40
C PHE A 96 22.08 -10.65 15.87
N GLU A 97 23.32 -11.01 16.18
CA GLU A 97 24.34 -10.09 16.64
C GLU A 97 24.90 -9.14 15.56
N GLU A 98 24.66 -9.43 14.29
CA GLU A 98 25.09 -8.60 13.16
C GLU A 98 24.09 -7.52 12.79
N ILE A 99 22.81 -7.78 13.07
CA ILE A 99 21.75 -6.81 12.81
C ILE A 99 21.72 -5.79 13.95
N THR A 100 21.88 -4.52 13.61
CA THR A 100 21.88 -3.47 14.64
C THR A 100 20.51 -3.29 15.29
N PRO A 101 20.44 -2.82 16.55
CA PRO A 101 19.17 -2.46 17.18
C PRO A 101 18.35 -1.45 16.36
N GLU A 102 19.02 -0.53 15.68
CA GLU A 102 18.38 0.47 14.81
C GLU A 102 17.71 -0.18 13.61
N ASP A 103 18.37 -1.16 12.98
CA ASP A 103 17.81 -1.89 11.84
C ASP A 103 16.62 -2.75 12.25
N PHE A 104 16.67 -3.39 13.42
CA PHE A 104 15.52 -4.08 14.01
C PHE A 104 14.33 -3.14 14.19
N ARG A 105 14.55 -1.97 14.78
CA ARG A 105 13.50 -0.98 14.99
C ARG A 105 12.93 -0.48 13.68
N ALA A 106 13.79 -0.19 12.69
CA ALA A 106 13.36 0.26 11.37
C ALA A 106 12.50 -0.79 10.67
N GLN A 107 12.84 -2.07 10.80
CA GLN A 107 12.04 -3.17 10.24
C GLN A 107 10.67 -3.27 10.90
N ILE A 108 10.58 -3.15 12.22
CA ILE A 108 9.31 -3.16 12.95
C ILE A 108 8.47 -1.92 12.61
N GLU A 109 9.09 -0.75 12.53
CA GLU A 109 8.39 0.48 12.11
C GLU A 109 7.74 0.35 10.74
N THR A 110 8.46 -0.22 9.78
CA THR A 110 7.94 -0.39 8.42
C THR A 110 6.94 -1.54 8.32
N ASN A 111 7.29 -2.72 8.84
CA ASN A 111 6.55 -3.94 8.59
C ASN A 111 5.35 -4.16 9.52
N LEU A 112 5.38 -3.56 10.72
CA LEU A 112 4.28 -3.67 11.70
C LEU A 112 3.53 -2.35 11.83
N PHE A 113 4.19 -1.28 12.26
CA PHE A 113 3.53 0.00 12.48
C PHE A 113 3.10 0.65 11.17
N GLY A 114 3.81 0.42 10.06
CA GLY A 114 3.44 0.89 8.74
C GLY A 114 2.03 0.44 8.33
N PRO A 115 1.75 -0.87 8.25
CA PRO A 115 0.41 -1.37 7.97
C PRO A 115 -0.65 -0.88 8.97
N MET A 116 -0.30 -0.74 10.24
CA MET A 116 -1.20 -0.20 11.25
C MET A 116 -1.58 1.25 10.96
N ASN A 117 -0.61 2.08 10.59
CA ASN A 117 -0.86 3.49 10.26
C ASN A 117 -1.81 3.64 9.08
N VAL A 118 -1.55 2.89 8.00
CA VAL A 118 -2.36 2.95 6.78
C VAL A 118 -3.75 2.37 7.01
N THR A 119 -3.85 1.24 7.67
CA THR A 119 -5.13 0.61 8.02
C THR A 119 -5.98 1.54 8.88
N ARG A 120 -5.37 2.19 9.88
CA ARG A 120 -6.06 3.15 10.75
C ARG A 120 -6.64 4.33 9.96
N ALA A 121 -5.93 4.81 8.95
CA ALA A 121 -6.39 5.89 8.09
C ALA A 121 -7.52 5.47 7.15
N VAL A 122 -7.49 4.23 6.65
CA VAL A 122 -8.47 3.70 5.69
C VAL A 122 -9.78 3.26 6.37
N LEU A 123 -9.71 2.69 7.56
CA LEU A 123 -10.87 2.10 8.25
C LEU A 123 -12.08 3.03 8.39
N PRO A 124 -11.96 4.33 8.72
CA PRO A 124 -13.12 5.22 8.80
C PRO A 124 -13.90 5.30 7.50
N VAL A 125 -13.20 5.31 6.36
CA VAL A 125 -13.82 5.33 5.01
C VAL A 125 -14.58 4.02 4.77
N MET A 126 -13.97 2.88 5.02
CA MET A 126 -14.59 1.55 4.84
C MET A 126 -15.78 1.34 5.78
N ARG A 127 -15.69 1.82 7.03
CA ARG A 127 -16.82 1.75 7.97
C ARG A 127 -18.01 2.57 7.49
N LYS A 128 -17.78 3.77 6.98
CA LYS A 128 -18.84 4.61 6.42
C LYS A 128 -19.48 3.94 5.20
N GLN A 129 -18.67 3.27 4.37
CA GLN A 129 -19.15 2.50 3.22
C GLN A 129 -19.87 1.23 3.64
N ARG A 130 -19.63 0.71 4.86
CA ARG A 130 -20.07 -0.61 5.36
C ARG A 130 -19.54 -1.76 4.49
N SER A 131 -18.42 -1.56 3.86
CA SER A 131 -17.74 -2.55 3.02
C SER A 131 -16.28 -2.18 2.85
N GLY A 132 -15.44 -3.18 2.61
CA GLY A 132 -14.02 -3.01 2.36
C GLY A 132 -13.27 -4.31 2.56
N LEU A 133 -12.10 -4.41 1.96
CA LEU A 133 -11.17 -5.53 2.08
C LEU A 133 -9.79 -5.00 2.39
N ILE A 134 -9.15 -5.57 3.40
CA ILE A 134 -7.75 -5.28 3.74
C ILE A 134 -6.93 -6.53 3.50
N VAL A 135 -5.95 -6.42 2.61
CA VAL A 135 -4.99 -7.47 2.30
C VAL A 135 -3.63 -7.04 2.83
N THR A 136 -3.01 -7.87 3.63
CA THR A 136 -1.65 -7.62 4.13
C THR A 136 -0.73 -8.71 3.62
N ILE A 137 0.35 -8.29 2.94
CA ILE A 137 1.36 -9.21 2.45
C ILE A 137 2.20 -9.70 3.63
N SER A 138 2.17 -11.00 3.83
CA SER A 138 2.94 -11.69 4.86
C SER A 138 4.05 -12.53 4.20
N SER A 139 4.69 -13.37 4.98
CA SER A 139 5.77 -14.23 4.49
C SER A 139 5.70 -15.59 5.16
N THR A 140 6.15 -16.62 4.44
CA THR A 140 6.44 -17.94 5.03
C THR A 140 7.51 -17.86 6.10
N GLY A 141 8.40 -16.88 6.05
CA GLY A 141 9.40 -16.61 7.10
C GLY A 141 8.81 -16.29 8.48
N GLY A 142 7.51 -16.00 8.57
CA GLY A 142 6.81 -15.85 9.83
C GLY A 142 6.26 -17.16 10.41
N ILE A 143 6.36 -18.26 9.64
CA ILE A 143 5.80 -19.58 10.01
C ILE A 143 6.92 -20.60 10.18
N VAL A 144 7.94 -20.54 9.34
CA VAL A 144 9.10 -21.41 9.38
C VAL A 144 10.32 -20.64 9.84
N GLY A 145 10.95 -21.11 10.90
CA GLY A 145 12.18 -20.56 11.48
C GLY A 145 13.41 -21.33 11.04
#